data_2deca3bf50a42a7d8d9f2bb3a87a456b
#
_entry.id   2deca3bf50a42a7d8d9f2bb3a87a456b
#
_cell.length_a   1.000
_cell.length_b   1.000
_cell.length_c   1.000
_cell.angle_alpha   90.00
_cell.angle_beta   90.00
_cell.angle_gamma   90.00
#
_symmetry.space_group_name_H-M   'P 1'
#
loop_
_entity.id
_entity.type
_entity.pdbx_description
1 polymer ?
#
loop_
_entity_poly.entity_id
_entity_poly.type
_entity_poly.pdbx_seq_one_letter_code
_entity_poly.pdbx_strand_id
1 'polypeptide(L)'
;MLEIPQSVQNIGEGAFIGCSMIEKLILSDNLESIGSVAFGNCFYINSIVCKSITPSYMHMNAFDGVEKENVVLEIPEIAIQQYNSAPGWCEFKKITAHRKLVCRPSELKTLNGRTERQLVLDAEGKWGVVSKPDWCTLSTMSGEKKTELTLTIDAGSESREGEIVFKLDEYDYTTTCRVAQYYYEHEEDEEITLQTHSRGKGINLVFLGDGFDAENISNGDYLRVMNEQMERFFDIEPYHTYRDYFNVSTAIAVSPESGIGTVNTIRNTKFETTFTGEVGLRGNYSAIFNYAMEVSPVDESNLNQSLIVVTPNTIDYGGITEMWTDGSAIAFCPLSEDSYPYDARGIIQHEAGGHGFGKLGDEYIYHNAFIDFCDCTCCEHVFEFNIAKSLGWYENLSLTGKMHEVPWSHLIFDDRYSDVVDIYEGGFKHARGVFRSEQNSCMNNNISYYNAISREAIVKRIMEYAGESYSFEKFVENDKRDVVNSLSRSAERPGVTVRGNQYAPRIHKGKPDILK
;
A
#
# COMPACT_ATOMS: atom_id res chain seq x y z
N MET A 1 15.24 25.84 -22.47
CA MET A 1 15.39 24.37 -22.35
C MET A 1 14.06 23.78 -21.82
N LEU A 2 13.61 22.67 -22.38
CA LEU A 2 12.48 21.88 -21.92
C LEU A 2 12.96 20.44 -21.73
N GLU A 3 12.74 19.88 -20.53
CA GLU A 3 12.98 18.47 -20.25
C GLU A 3 11.63 17.77 -20.00
N ILE A 4 11.42 16.65 -20.70
CA ILE A 4 10.24 15.81 -20.52
C ILE A 4 10.54 14.82 -19.41
N PRO A 5 9.77 14.84 -18.29
CA PRO A 5 9.97 13.94 -17.15
C PRO A 5 9.90 12.45 -17.51
N GLN A 6 10.58 11.61 -16.76
CA GLN A 6 10.57 10.14 -16.98
C GLN A 6 9.19 9.50 -16.82
N SER A 7 8.27 10.12 -16.08
CA SER A 7 6.89 9.67 -15.94
C SER A 7 6.04 9.85 -17.20
N VAL A 8 6.51 10.61 -18.20
CA VAL A 8 5.76 10.89 -19.44
C VAL A 8 6.09 9.83 -20.48
N GLN A 9 5.09 9.04 -20.85
CA GLN A 9 5.17 8.03 -21.92
C GLN A 9 4.68 8.57 -23.27
N ASN A 10 3.74 9.52 -23.26
CA ASN A 10 3.14 10.02 -24.49
C ASN A 10 3.07 11.55 -24.49
N ILE A 11 3.50 12.18 -25.57
CA ILE A 11 3.28 13.60 -25.84
C ILE A 11 2.13 13.71 -26.84
N GLY A 12 1.03 14.32 -26.41
CA GLY A 12 -0.19 14.44 -27.20
C GLY A 12 -0.06 15.37 -28.40
N GLU A 13 -1.09 15.33 -29.27
CA GLU A 13 -1.22 16.24 -30.41
C GLU A 13 -1.18 17.71 -29.95
N GLY A 14 -0.33 18.52 -30.60
CA GLY A 14 -0.22 19.94 -30.35
C GLY A 14 0.27 20.35 -28.95
N ALA A 15 0.75 19.42 -28.13
CA ALA A 15 1.07 19.66 -26.71
C ALA A 15 1.97 20.88 -26.46
N PHE A 16 2.91 21.16 -27.35
CA PHE A 16 3.86 22.29 -27.29
C PHE A 16 3.84 23.13 -28.58
N ILE A 17 2.73 23.11 -29.29
CA ILE A 17 2.65 23.89 -30.56
C ILE A 17 2.88 25.38 -30.30
N GLY A 18 3.76 26.00 -31.10
CA GLY A 18 4.06 27.42 -31.01
C GLY A 18 4.94 27.81 -29.81
N CYS A 19 5.50 26.86 -29.05
CA CYS A 19 6.42 27.12 -27.94
C CYS A 19 7.79 27.56 -28.49
N SER A 20 7.86 28.76 -29.11
CA SER A 20 9.03 29.26 -29.81
C SER A 20 10.26 29.52 -28.93
N MET A 21 10.10 29.57 -27.59
CA MET A 21 11.23 29.78 -26.67
C MET A 21 12.01 28.48 -26.31
N ILE A 22 11.62 27.35 -26.88
CA ILE A 22 12.33 26.08 -26.65
C ILE A 22 13.53 26.02 -27.60
N GLU A 23 14.73 26.10 -27.05
CA GLU A 23 16.00 25.96 -27.82
C GLU A 23 16.55 24.53 -27.70
N LYS A 24 16.48 23.95 -26.51
CA LYS A 24 16.91 22.56 -26.23
C LYS A 24 15.74 21.74 -25.66
N LEU A 25 15.51 20.56 -26.25
CA LEU A 25 14.51 19.61 -25.84
C LEU A 25 15.19 18.33 -25.37
N ILE A 26 14.86 17.86 -24.15
CA ILE A 26 15.38 16.62 -23.61
C ILE A 26 14.18 15.64 -23.46
N LEU A 27 14.26 14.52 -24.15
CA LEU A 27 13.24 13.46 -24.15
C LEU A 27 13.70 12.31 -23.26
N SER A 28 12.78 11.85 -22.41
CA SER A 28 13.04 10.73 -21.49
C SER A 28 13.20 9.40 -22.23
N ASP A 29 13.82 8.43 -21.58
CA ASP A 29 13.97 7.06 -22.09
C ASP A 29 12.66 6.24 -22.04
N ASN A 30 11.65 6.71 -21.30
CA ASN A 30 10.32 6.08 -21.21
C ASN A 30 9.31 6.61 -22.23
N LEU A 31 9.71 7.55 -23.10
CA LEU A 31 8.80 8.15 -24.08
C LEU A 31 8.49 7.16 -25.20
N GLU A 32 7.21 6.80 -25.35
CA GLU A 32 6.71 5.85 -26.34
C GLU A 32 6.23 6.54 -27.62
N SER A 33 5.59 7.74 -27.49
CA SER A 33 5.04 8.42 -28.66
C SER A 33 5.07 9.95 -28.60
N ILE A 34 5.20 10.57 -29.79
CA ILE A 34 5.08 12.00 -30.02
C ILE A 34 3.98 12.23 -31.07
N GLY A 35 2.93 12.92 -30.66
CA GLY A 35 1.73 13.15 -31.46
C GLY A 35 1.91 14.16 -32.60
N SER A 36 0.87 14.32 -33.42
CA SER A 36 0.82 15.27 -34.53
C SER A 36 1.06 16.69 -34.02
N VAL A 37 1.88 17.45 -34.73
CA VAL A 37 2.25 18.86 -34.45
C VAL A 37 2.60 19.13 -32.97
N ALA A 38 3.04 18.09 -32.22
CA ALA A 38 3.35 18.22 -30.79
C ALA A 38 4.34 19.34 -30.50
N PHE A 39 5.33 19.54 -31.35
CA PHE A 39 6.29 20.64 -31.33
C PHE A 39 6.20 21.51 -32.61
N GLY A 40 5.01 21.58 -33.19
CA GLY A 40 4.76 22.40 -34.37
C GLY A 40 5.09 23.88 -34.13
N ASN A 41 5.73 24.53 -35.08
CA ASN A 41 6.14 25.94 -34.98
C ASN A 41 7.07 26.29 -33.81
N CYS A 42 7.81 25.31 -33.27
CA CYS A 42 8.87 25.55 -32.29
C CYS A 42 10.21 25.92 -33.01
N PHE A 43 10.24 27.06 -33.67
CA PHE A 43 11.27 27.44 -34.63
C PHE A 43 12.70 27.55 -34.06
N TYR A 44 12.85 27.72 -32.76
CA TYR A 44 14.16 27.90 -32.10
C TYR A 44 14.79 26.61 -31.58
N ILE A 45 14.11 25.45 -31.73
CA ILE A 45 14.73 24.18 -31.37
C ILE A 45 15.96 23.94 -32.22
N ASN A 46 17.12 23.88 -31.58
CA ASN A 46 18.42 23.64 -32.22
C ASN A 46 19.10 22.37 -31.69
N SER A 47 18.63 21.80 -30.57
CA SER A 47 19.14 20.57 -29.98
C SER A 47 18.01 19.72 -29.40
N ILE A 48 18.02 18.42 -29.74
CA ILE A 48 17.13 17.40 -29.15
C ILE A 48 18.00 16.28 -28.59
N VAL A 49 17.86 16.00 -27.31
CA VAL A 49 18.53 14.89 -26.63
C VAL A 49 17.52 13.77 -26.40
N CYS A 50 17.75 12.60 -26.99
CA CYS A 50 16.93 11.40 -26.76
C CYS A 50 17.72 10.43 -25.87
N LYS A 51 17.21 10.16 -24.69
CA LYS A 51 17.84 9.23 -23.72
C LYS A 51 17.55 7.76 -24.05
N SER A 52 16.52 7.47 -24.86
CA SER A 52 16.12 6.10 -25.22
C SER A 52 17.02 5.49 -26.29
N ILE A 53 17.33 4.19 -26.12
CA ILE A 53 17.98 3.38 -27.17
C ILE A 53 17.01 2.96 -28.27
N THR A 54 15.70 3.00 -27.99
CA THR A 54 14.65 2.71 -28.97
C THR A 54 13.94 4.02 -29.34
N PRO A 55 13.92 4.42 -30.62
CA PRO A 55 13.21 5.62 -31.04
C PRO A 55 11.73 5.53 -30.68
N SER A 56 11.19 6.53 -29.98
CA SER A 56 9.74 6.66 -29.78
C SER A 56 9.03 6.80 -31.11
N TYR A 57 7.79 6.30 -31.19
CA TYR A 57 6.94 6.60 -32.35
C TYR A 57 6.78 8.11 -32.49
N MET A 58 7.07 8.65 -33.66
CA MET A 58 6.91 10.06 -33.95
C MET A 58 5.98 10.26 -35.14
N HIS A 59 4.90 11.03 -34.91
CA HIS A 59 4.03 11.42 -36.03
C HIS A 59 4.83 12.27 -37.04
N MET A 60 4.61 12.07 -38.34
CA MET A 60 5.39 12.73 -39.40
C MET A 60 5.42 14.26 -39.30
N ASN A 61 4.35 14.87 -38.75
CA ASN A 61 4.22 16.32 -38.58
C ASN A 61 4.57 16.78 -37.15
N ALA A 62 5.12 15.91 -36.28
CA ALA A 62 5.36 16.24 -34.87
C ALA A 62 6.22 17.52 -34.70
N PHE A 63 7.17 17.78 -35.60
CA PHE A 63 8.03 18.94 -35.65
C PHE A 63 7.77 19.79 -36.90
N ASP A 64 6.51 19.99 -37.27
CA ASP A 64 6.15 20.81 -38.42
C ASP A 64 6.60 22.27 -38.21
N GLY A 65 7.28 22.87 -39.23
CA GLY A 65 7.88 24.20 -39.14
C GLY A 65 9.26 24.25 -38.46
N VAL A 66 9.78 23.15 -37.90
CA VAL A 66 11.15 23.06 -37.37
C VAL A 66 12.10 22.64 -38.49
N GLU A 67 13.20 23.39 -38.69
CA GLU A 67 14.25 23.06 -39.67
C GLU A 67 15.11 21.87 -39.18
N LYS A 68 14.57 20.64 -39.28
CA LYS A 68 15.16 19.41 -38.76
C LYS A 68 16.61 19.17 -39.19
N GLU A 69 17.01 19.63 -40.38
CA GLU A 69 18.38 19.53 -40.89
C GLU A 69 19.38 20.39 -40.12
N ASN A 70 18.92 21.41 -39.39
CA ASN A 70 19.72 22.29 -38.56
C ASN A 70 19.75 21.88 -37.08
N VAL A 71 18.83 21.03 -36.65
CA VAL A 71 18.75 20.53 -35.27
C VAL A 71 19.80 19.46 -35.01
N VAL A 72 20.57 19.60 -33.95
CA VAL A 72 21.47 18.54 -33.46
C VAL A 72 20.63 17.53 -32.69
N LEU A 73 20.58 16.29 -33.18
CA LEU A 73 19.93 15.14 -32.52
C LEU A 73 21.00 14.37 -31.74
N GLU A 74 21.01 14.52 -30.43
CA GLU A 74 21.89 13.78 -29.52
C GLU A 74 21.20 12.48 -29.12
N ILE A 75 21.79 11.32 -29.45
CA ILE A 75 21.21 9.98 -29.18
C ILE A 75 22.26 9.03 -28.63
N PRO A 76 21.87 7.93 -27.93
CA PRO A 76 22.82 6.89 -27.52
C PRO A 76 23.58 6.32 -28.73
N GLU A 77 24.91 6.15 -28.60
CA GLU A 77 25.78 5.65 -29.69
C GLU A 77 25.24 4.32 -30.28
N ILE A 78 24.80 3.43 -29.41
CA ILE A 78 24.23 2.12 -29.79
C ILE A 78 22.92 2.25 -30.60
N ALA A 79 22.23 3.39 -30.50
CA ALA A 79 20.92 3.61 -31.13
C ALA A 79 20.99 4.30 -32.50
N ILE A 80 22.19 4.70 -32.97
CA ILE A 80 22.36 5.49 -34.20
C ILE A 80 21.68 4.82 -35.40
N GLN A 81 21.87 3.52 -35.59
CA GLN A 81 21.26 2.81 -36.72
C GLN A 81 19.72 2.79 -36.64
N GLN A 82 19.19 2.66 -35.42
CA GLN A 82 17.75 2.63 -35.19
C GLN A 82 17.09 3.99 -35.48
N TYR A 83 17.70 5.08 -34.98
CA TYR A 83 17.21 6.45 -35.25
C TYR A 83 17.34 6.84 -36.73
N ASN A 84 18.41 6.42 -37.37
CA ASN A 84 18.60 6.65 -38.81
C ASN A 84 17.55 5.95 -39.71
N SER A 85 16.94 4.87 -39.23
CA SER A 85 15.93 4.11 -39.96
C SER A 85 14.49 4.40 -39.48
N ALA A 86 14.33 5.04 -38.32
CA ALA A 86 13.00 5.30 -37.74
C ALA A 86 12.30 6.45 -38.48
N PRO A 87 11.00 6.25 -38.86
CA PRO A 87 10.21 7.29 -39.52
C PRO A 87 10.15 8.57 -38.68
N GLY A 88 10.32 9.72 -39.34
CA GLY A 88 10.38 11.03 -38.70
C GLY A 88 11.75 11.36 -38.11
N TRP A 89 12.37 10.44 -37.37
CA TRP A 89 13.72 10.65 -36.81
C TRP A 89 14.83 10.71 -37.87
N CYS A 90 14.71 9.93 -38.93
CA CYS A 90 15.67 9.94 -40.04
C CYS A 90 15.74 11.26 -40.81
N GLU A 91 14.85 12.21 -40.55
CA GLU A 91 14.88 13.56 -41.14
C GLU A 91 15.89 14.50 -40.45
N PHE A 92 16.28 14.19 -39.18
CA PHE A 92 17.35 14.92 -38.53
C PHE A 92 18.71 14.49 -39.07
N LYS A 93 19.46 15.42 -39.62
CA LYS A 93 20.71 15.10 -40.35
C LYS A 93 21.96 15.29 -39.53
N LYS A 94 21.90 16.10 -38.45
CA LYS A 94 23.02 16.35 -37.55
C LYS A 94 22.90 15.44 -36.32
N ILE A 95 23.36 14.20 -36.43
CA ILE A 95 23.32 13.23 -35.32
C ILE A 95 24.66 13.28 -34.58
N THR A 96 24.59 13.44 -33.26
CA THR A 96 25.70 13.32 -32.32
C THR A 96 25.44 12.16 -31.39
N ALA A 97 26.44 11.28 -31.25
CA ALA A 97 26.34 10.18 -30.29
C ALA A 97 26.60 10.69 -28.87
N HIS A 98 25.78 10.30 -27.94
CA HIS A 98 26.12 10.34 -26.52
C HIS A 98 26.12 8.93 -25.95
N ARG A 99 26.99 8.70 -24.97
CA ARG A 99 26.99 7.45 -24.21
C ARG A 99 26.03 7.56 -23.02
N LYS A 100 25.43 6.43 -22.64
CA LYS A 100 24.54 6.35 -21.51
C LYS A 100 25.30 6.63 -20.21
N LEU A 101 24.73 7.47 -19.36
CA LEU A 101 25.15 7.67 -17.99
C LEU A 101 23.89 7.94 -17.14
N VAL A 102 23.47 6.98 -16.35
CA VAL A 102 22.27 7.06 -15.53
C VAL A 102 22.57 6.55 -14.14
N CYS A 103 22.23 7.35 -13.13
CA CYS A 103 22.28 6.95 -11.73
C CYS A 103 20.86 6.52 -11.25
N ARG A 104 20.76 5.39 -10.58
CA ARG A 104 19.52 4.91 -9.96
C ARG A 104 19.77 4.47 -8.52
N PRO A 105 18.92 4.91 -7.61
CA PRO A 105 17.90 5.93 -7.78
C PRO A 105 18.52 7.32 -8.05
N SER A 106 17.77 8.20 -8.68
CA SER A 106 18.20 9.59 -8.92
C SER A 106 17.97 10.50 -7.70
N GLU A 107 17.22 10.04 -6.74
CA GLU A 107 16.99 10.72 -5.46
C GLU A 107 16.96 9.69 -4.32
N LEU A 108 17.55 10.06 -3.19
CA LEU A 108 17.54 9.32 -1.95
C LEU A 108 17.10 10.24 -0.82
N LYS A 109 16.16 9.75 -0.02
CA LYS A 109 15.69 10.40 1.21
C LYS A 109 15.98 9.50 2.40
N THR A 110 16.62 10.03 3.44
CA THR A 110 16.98 9.30 4.66
C THR A 110 16.71 10.12 5.90
N LEU A 111 16.57 9.45 7.04
CA LEU A 111 16.62 10.11 8.34
C LEU A 111 18.05 10.47 8.72
N ASN A 112 18.21 11.16 9.83
CA ASN A 112 19.50 11.74 10.30
C ASN A 112 20.51 10.72 10.83
N GLY A 113 20.16 9.45 11.00
CA GLY A 113 21.09 8.39 11.37
C GLY A 113 22.14 8.10 10.28
N ARG A 114 23.25 7.48 10.67
CA ARG A 114 24.21 6.97 9.69
C ARG A 114 23.59 5.79 8.94
N THR A 115 23.60 5.83 7.62
CA THR A 115 22.96 4.80 6.80
C THR A 115 23.77 4.47 5.54
N GLU A 116 23.54 3.27 4.99
CA GLU A 116 24.10 2.84 3.72
C GLU A 116 22.97 2.60 2.71
N ARG A 117 23.18 3.06 1.49
CA ARG A 117 22.23 2.89 0.37
C ARG A 117 22.96 2.42 -0.88
N GLN A 118 22.28 1.65 -1.71
CA GLN A 118 22.84 1.16 -2.96
C GLN A 118 22.47 2.11 -4.10
N LEU A 119 23.48 2.47 -4.91
CA LEU A 119 23.32 3.17 -6.17
C LEU A 119 23.78 2.26 -7.30
N VAL A 120 23.09 2.32 -8.42
CA VAL A 120 23.51 1.69 -9.66
C VAL A 120 23.82 2.79 -10.66
N LEU A 121 25.07 2.92 -11.05
CA LEU A 121 25.49 3.79 -12.14
C LEU A 121 25.61 2.95 -13.42
N ASP A 122 24.73 3.20 -14.37
CA ASP A 122 24.71 2.55 -15.68
C ASP A 122 25.36 3.46 -16.70
N ALA A 123 26.61 3.18 -17.06
CA ALA A 123 27.46 4.01 -17.91
C ALA A 123 27.96 3.24 -19.12
N GLU A 124 28.05 3.92 -20.26
CA GLU A 124 28.67 3.39 -21.49
C GLU A 124 30.05 4.04 -21.67
N GLY A 125 30.98 3.77 -20.75
CA GLY A 125 32.35 4.25 -20.77
C GLY A 125 32.91 4.52 -19.38
N LYS A 126 34.10 5.06 -19.32
CA LYS A 126 34.73 5.49 -18.05
C LYS A 126 34.02 6.69 -17.48
N TRP A 127 33.80 6.65 -16.19
CA TRP A 127 33.12 7.70 -15.45
C TRP A 127 33.85 8.03 -14.14
N GLY A 128 33.67 9.25 -13.67
CA GLY A 128 34.18 9.72 -12.40
C GLY A 128 33.16 10.55 -11.64
N VAL A 129 33.36 10.70 -10.33
CA VAL A 129 32.60 11.61 -9.48
C VAL A 129 33.18 13.01 -9.58
N VAL A 130 32.37 13.98 -9.99
CA VAL A 130 32.73 15.38 -10.11
C VAL A 130 32.64 16.08 -8.77
N SER A 131 31.53 15.88 -8.07
CA SER A 131 31.28 16.48 -6.78
C SER A 131 30.35 15.59 -5.95
N LYS A 132 30.46 15.70 -4.67
CA LYS A 132 29.57 15.06 -3.66
C LYS A 132 29.56 15.89 -2.38
N PRO A 133 28.55 15.79 -1.54
CA PRO A 133 28.58 16.34 -0.19
C PRO A 133 29.70 15.70 0.66
N ASP A 134 30.29 16.46 1.58
CA ASP A 134 31.36 15.95 2.46
C ASP A 134 30.88 14.84 3.40
N TRP A 135 29.59 14.86 3.74
CA TRP A 135 28.91 13.87 4.57
C TRP A 135 28.43 12.62 3.79
N CYS A 136 28.78 12.50 2.53
CA CYS A 136 28.53 11.34 1.69
C CYS A 136 29.85 10.68 1.30
N THR A 137 29.94 9.36 1.47
CA THR A 137 31.09 8.55 1.04
C THR A 137 30.64 7.45 0.11
N LEU A 138 31.30 7.33 -1.04
CA LEU A 138 31.05 6.29 -2.04
C LEU A 138 32.10 5.20 -1.97
N SER A 139 31.70 3.94 -2.21
CA SER A 139 32.61 2.79 -2.26
C SER A 139 33.70 2.91 -3.31
N THR A 140 33.45 3.65 -4.39
CA THR A 140 34.44 4.04 -5.41
C THR A 140 34.09 5.40 -6.02
N MET A 141 35.12 6.14 -6.47
CA MET A 141 34.96 7.46 -7.06
C MET A 141 35.02 7.45 -8.60
N SER A 142 35.27 6.30 -9.20
CA SER A 142 35.34 6.14 -10.66
C SER A 142 35.09 4.67 -11.03
N GLY A 143 34.75 4.43 -12.28
CA GLY A 143 34.55 3.09 -12.81
C GLY A 143 34.40 3.09 -14.32
N GLU A 144 34.04 1.95 -14.84
CA GLU A 144 33.78 1.74 -16.27
C GLU A 144 32.55 0.86 -16.41
N LYS A 145 31.61 1.20 -17.27
CA LYS A 145 30.35 0.51 -17.51
C LYS A 145 29.39 0.55 -16.30
N LYS A 146 28.44 -0.40 -16.25
CA LYS A 146 27.49 -0.53 -15.15
C LYS A 146 28.24 -0.90 -13.87
N THR A 147 28.05 -0.11 -12.81
CA THR A 147 28.70 -0.29 -11.52
C THR A 147 27.69 -0.14 -10.39
N GLU A 148 27.72 -1.05 -9.44
CA GLU A 148 26.98 -0.95 -8.18
C GLU A 148 27.88 -0.25 -7.15
N LEU A 149 27.32 0.75 -6.48
CA LEU A 149 28.00 1.60 -5.52
C LEU A 149 27.29 1.56 -4.18
N THR A 150 28.06 1.43 -3.11
CA THR A 150 27.55 1.69 -1.77
C THR A 150 27.78 3.16 -1.44
N LEU A 151 26.71 3.88 -1.13
CA LEU A 151 26.73 5.23 -0.61
C LEU A 151 26.52 5.16 0.90
N THR A 152 27.53 5.59 1.66
CA THR A 152 27.43 5.82 3.09
C THR A 152 27.10 7.29 3.33
N ILE A 153 26.03 7.55 4.09
CA ILE A 153 25.56 8.86 4.50
C ILE A 153 25.83 8.98 6.00
N ASP A 154 26.67 9.92 6.39
CA ASP A 154 27.00 10.11 7.81
C ASP A 154 25.83 10.70 8.59
N ALA A 155 25.76 10.42 9.88
CA ALA A 155 24.75 11.00 10.77
C ALA A 155 24.80 12.54 10.76
N GLY A 156 23.63 13.18 10.86
CA GLY A 156 23.47 14.63 10.87
C GLY A 156 22.68 15.10 12.09
N SER A 157 22.95 16.30 12.58
CA SER A 157 22.21 16.94 13.67
C SER A 157 21.11 17.89 13.18
N GLU A 158 20.99 18.06 11.88
CA GLU A 158 20.01 18.92 11.20
C GLU A 158 19.69 18.38 9.81
N SER A 159 18.56 18.80 9.25
CA SER A 159 18.18 18.44 7.88
C SER A 159 19.13 19.09 6.87
N ARG A 160 19.53 18.33 5.84
CA ARG A 160 20.47 18.80 4.82
C ARG A 160 20.22 18.11 3.48
N GLU A 161 20.62 18.77 2.41
CA GLU A 161 20.52 18.28 1.05
C GLU A 161 21.84 18.45 0.32
N GLY A 162 22.05 17.63 -0.70
CA GLY A 162 23.20 17.76 -1.58
C GLY A 162 23.06 16.88 -2.81
N GLU A 163 24.00 17.04 -3.72
CA GLU A 163 24.00 16.33 -4.99
C GLU A 163 25.32 15.60 -5.20
N ILE A 164 25.24 14.35 -5.63
CA ILE A 164 26.38 13.59 -6.13
C ILE A 164 26.33 13.67 -7.64
N VAL A 165 27.34 14.27 -8.24
CA VAL A 165 27.43 14.49 -9.70
C VAL A 165 28.45 13.53 -10.29
N PHE A 166 28.01 12.71 -11.24
CA PHE A 166 28.83 11.80 -12.02
C PHE A 166 29.00 12.33 -13.43
N LYS A 167 30.16 12.08 -14.04
CA LYS A 167 30.49 12.51 -15.39
C LYS A 167 31.20 11.40 -16.17
N LEU A 168 30.91 11.28 -17.47
CA LEU A 168 31.72 10.48 -18.40
C LEU A 168 33.03 11.20 -18.72
N ASP A 169 34.16 10.49 -18.65
CA ASP A 169 35.50 11.09 -18.81
C ASP A 169 35.70 11.75 -20.17
N GLU A 170 35.15 11.15 -21.22
CA GLU A 170 35.36 11.60 -22.60
C GLU A 170 34.28 12.55 -23.13
N TYR A 171 33.25 12.84 -22.31
CA TYR A 171 32.08 13.61 -22.73
C TYR A 171 31.67 14.63 -21.68
N ASP A 172 31.18 15.77 -22.12
CA ASP A 172 30.59 16.76 -21.21
C ASP A 172 29.14 16.40 -20.85
N TYR A 173 28.94 15.15 -20.35
CA TYR A 173 27.65 14.62 -19.97
C TYR A 173 27.70 14.15 -18.52
N THR A 174 26.77 14.67 -17.73
CA THR A 174 26.66 14.39 -16.30
C THR A 174 25.29 13.78 -15.94
N THR A 175 25.27 13.02 -14.86
CA THR A 175 24.04 12.62 -14.16
C THR A 175 24.18 12.91 -12.68
N THR A 176 23.05 13.11 -12.02
CA THR A 176 23.03 13.54 -10.61
C THR A 176 22.18 12.57 -9.80
N CYS A 177 22.64 12.26 -8.58
CA CYS A 177 21.83 11.69 -7.51
C CYS A 177 21.65 12.74 -6.43
N ARG A 178 20.41 13.17 -6.17
CA ARG A 178 20.06 14.04 -5.05
C ARG A 178 20.00 13.21 -3.77
N VAL A 179 20.59 13.72 -2.69
CA VAL A 179 20.54 13.09 -1.36
C VAL A 179 19.96 14.11 -0.39
N ALA A 180 18.83 13.77 0.21
CA ALA A 180 18.19 14.56 1.25
C ALA A 180 18.20 13.76 2.56
N GLN A 181 18.72 14.35 3.62
CA GLN A 181 18.72 13.79 4.96
C GLN A 181 17.87 14.69 5.86
N TYR A 182 16.86 14.10 6.49
CA TYR A 182 15.90 14.79 7.34
C TYR A 182 16.21 14.50 8.81
N TYR A 183 16.30 15.53 9.62
CA TYR A 183 16.43 15.36 11.06
C TYR A 183 15.09 14.92 11.64
N TYR A 184 15.16 13.88 12.49
CA TYR A 184 14.03 13.40 13.27
C TYR A 184 14.55 12.89 14.62
N GLU A 185 13.73 12.96 15.66
CA GLU A 185 14.14 12.55 17.02
C GLU A 185 14.24 11.04 17.23
N HIS A 186 13.59 10.26 16.34
CA HIS A 186 13.62 8.80 16.34
C HIS A 186 14.49 8.26 15.21
N GLU A 187 15.10 7.11 15.44
CA GLU A 187 15.90 6.42 14.43
C GLU A 187 15.04 5.55 13.50
N GLU A 188 15.55 5.24 12.30
CA GLU A 188 14.93 4.25 11.42
C GLU A 188 14.88 2.90 12.15
N ASP A 189 13.73 2.19 12.03
CA ASP A 189 13.43 0.91 12.67
C ASP A 189 13.28 0.97 14.21
N GLU A 190 13.30 2.16 14.83
CA GLU A 190 13.03 2.31 16.26
C GLU A 190 11.59 1.93 16.60
N GLU A 191 11.42 1.07 17.62
CA GLU A 191 10.10 0.74 18.17
C GLU A 191 9.55 1.90 19.00
N ILE A 192 8.29 2.26 18.74
CA ILE A 192 7.55 3.26 19.51
C ILE A 192 6.33 2.58 20.15
N THR A 193 6.28 2.57 21.46
CA THR A 193 5.11 2.10 22.21
C THR A 193 4.00 3.17 22.18
N LEU A 194 2.86 2.86 21.55
CA LEU A 194 1.69 3.73 21.51
C LEU A 194 0.76 3.51 22.72
N GLN A 195 0.68 2.26 23.20
CA GLN A 195 -0.12 1.88 24.36
C GLN A 195 0.45 0.64 25.06
N THR A 196 0.40 0.64 26.38
CA THR A 196 0.72 -0.54 27.21
C THR A 196 -0.55 -1.06 27.87
N HIS A 197 -0.74 -2.38 27.84
CA HIS A 197 -1.85 -3.03 28.54
C HIS A 197 -1.78 -2.78 30.06
N SER A 198 -2.93 -2.80 30.71
CA SER A 198 -3.06 -2.76 32.17
C SER A 198 -3.84 -3.97 32.73
N ARG A 199 -4.34 -4.85 31.85
CA ARG A 199 -5.10 -6.05 32.18
C ARG A 199 -4.62 -7.25 31.37
N GLY A 200 -4.73 -8.45 31.96
CA GLY A 200 -4.34 -9.72 31.33
C GLY A 200 -2.83 -9.81 31.04
N LYS A 201 -2.47 -10.59 30.02
CA LYS A 201 -1.07 -10.82 29.60
C LYS A 201 -0.55 -9.80 28.57
N GLY A 202 -1.42 -8.93 28.07
CA GLY A 202 -1.14 -8.07 26.94
C GLY A 202 -1.29 -8.78 25.59
N ILE A 203 -2.13 -8.21 24.72
CA ILE A 203 -2.37 -8.70 23.35
C ILE A 203 -1.69 -7.71 22.42
N ASN A 204 -0.81 -8.17 21.53
CA ASN A 204 -0.01 -7.26 20.71
C ASN A 204 -0.74 -6.86 19.43
N LEU A 205 -0.86 -5.56 19.21
CA LEU A 205 -1.23 -4.95 17.94
C LEU A 205 -0.02 -4.16 17.43
N VAL A 206 0.41 -4.43 16.20
CA VAL A 206 1.54 -3.74 15.58
C VAL A 206 1.04 -2.94 14.38
N PHE A 207 1.17 -1.62 14.43
CA PHE A 207 0.81 -0.72 13.34
C PHE A 207 2.05 -0.34 12.55
N LEU A 208 2.07 -0.61 11.26
CA LEU A 208 3.19 -0.33 10.36
C LEU A 208 2.72 0.51 9.19
N GLY A 209 3.39 1.62 8.92
CA GLY A 209 3.14 2.42 7.73
C GLY A 209 3.96 1.91 6.55
N ASP A 210 3.38 1.90 5.34
CA ASP A 210 4.12 1.67 4.11
C ASP A 210 3.92 2.81 3.12
N GLY A 211 4.98 3.17 2.37
CA GLY A 211 4.96 4.33 1.50
C GLY A 211 5.11 5.67 2.22
N PHE A 212 5.64 5.68 3.45
CA PHE A 212 6.07 6.89 4.14
C PHE A 212 7.58 7.04 4.00
N ASP A 213 8.02 8.04 3.25
CA ASP A 213 9.45 8.34 3.10
C ASP A 213 9.99 9.15 4.30
N ALA A 214 11.30 9.42 4.31
CA ALA A 214 11.92 10.14 5.41
C ALA A 214 11.38 11.57 5.60
N GLU A 215 10.85 12.20 4.55
CA GLU A 215 10.20 13.50 4.64
C GLU A 215 8.86 13.40 5.37
N ASN A 216 8.01 12.42 5.01
CA ASN A 216 6.73 12.16 5.70
C ASN A 216 6.92 11.81 7.18
N ILE A 217 8.03 11.14 7.51
CA ILE A 217 8.34 10.78 8.89
C ILE A 217 8.81 12.01 9.66
N SER A 218 9.75 12.77 9.10
CA SER A 218 10.36 13.92 9.78
C SER A 218 9.40 15.07 10.03
N ASN A 219 8.34 15.21 9.23
CA ASN A 219 7.28 16.21 9.44
C ASN A 219 6.22 15.77 10.46
N GLY A 220 6.33 14.54 11.00
CA GLY A 220 5.43 13.98 12.01
C GLY A 220 4.19 13.27 11.46
N ASP A 221 4.00 13.21 10.15
CA ASP A 221 2.81 12.56 9.54
C ASP A 221 2.73 11.09 9.90
N TYR A 222 3.87 10.38 9.91
CA TYR A 222 3.90 8.95 10.22
C TYR A 222 3.30 8.63 11.59
N LEU A 223 3.88 9.18 12.67
CA LEU A 223 3.40 8.90 14.03
C LEU A 223 2.00 9.42 14.28
N ARG A 224 1.64 10.57 13.69
CA ARG A 224 0.26 11.07 13.75
C ARG A 224 -0.70 10.07 13.16
N VAL A 225 -0.41 9.53 11.97
CA VAL A 225 -1.24 8.53 11.29
C VAL A 225 -1.33 7.23 12.08
N MET A 226 -0.22 6.70 12.61
CA MET A 226 -0.25 5.46 13.42
C MET A 226 -1.13 5.63 14.66
N ASN A 227 -1.04 6.76 15.35
CA ASN A 227 -1.91 7.07 16.49
C ASN A 227 -3.38 7.19 16.07
N GLU A 228 -3.68 7.88 14.96
CA GLU A 228 -5.05 7.99 14.47
C GLU A 228 -5.65 6.63 14.09
N GLN A 229 -4.88 5.75 13.46
CA GLN A 229 -5.32 4.40 13.13
C GLN A 229 -5.57 3.56 14.38
N MET A 230 -4.71 3.66 15.40
CA MET A 230 -4.95 3.04 16.70
C MET A 230 -6.27 3.51 17.32
N GLU A 231 -6.50 4.82 17.37
CA GLU A 231 -7.74 5.37 17.93
C GLU A 231 -8.97 4.92 17.14
N ARG A 232 -8.91 4.90 15.80
CA ARG A 232 -10.00 4.40 14.93
C ARG A 232 -10.30 2.91 15.18
N PHE A 233 -9.27 2.09 15.45
CA PHE A 233 -9.44 0.67 15.79
C PHE A 233 -10.22 0.50 17.10
N PHE A 234 -9.92 1.32 18.11
CA PHE A 234 -10.59 1.26 19.41
C PHE A 234 -11.91 2.03 19.48
N ASP A 235 -12.27 2.82 18.46
CA ASP A 235 -13.52 3.60 18.41
C ASP A 235 -14.74 2.74 17.98
N ILE A 236 -14.78 1.49 18.42
CA ILE A 236 -15.92 0.57 18.21
C ILE A 236 -16.00 -0.44 19.38
N GLU A 237 -17.20 -0.78 19.84
CA GLU A 237 -17.38 -1.84 20.82
C GLU A 237 -17.26 -3.24 20.16
N PRO A 238 -16.62 -4.21 20.82
CA PRO A 238 -16.17 -4.22 22.21
C PRO A 238 -14.73 -3.72 22.43
N TYR A 239 -14.00 -3.35 21.38
CA TYR A 239 -12.61 -2.91 21.49
C TYR A 239 -12.43 -1.71 22.43
N HIS A 240 -13.39 -0.77 22.41
CA HIS A 240 -13.36 0.39 23.30
C HIS A 240 -13.39 -0.04 24.78
N THR A 241 -14.33 -0.90 25.16
CA THR A 241 -14.48 -1.40 26.55
C THR A 241 -13.33 -2.29 27.00
N TYR A 242 -12.71 -3.05 26.07
CA TYR A 242 -11.63 -3.99 26.37
C TYR A 242 -10.25 -3.48 25.97
N ARG A 243 -10.11 -2.18 25.71
CA ARG A 243 -8.86 -1.55 25.26
C ARG A 243 -7.67 -1.86 26.18
N ASP A 244 -7.89 -1.91 27.49
CA ASP A 244 -6.87 -2.14 28.51
C ASP A 244 -6.14 -3.50 28.41
N TYR A 245 -6.60 -4.41 27.57
CA TYR A 245 -5.98 -5.71 27.33
C TYR A 245 -4.89 -5.67 26.26
N PHE A 246 -4.74 -4.55 25.55
CA PHE A 246 -3.87 -4.47 24.37
C PHE A 246 -2.59 -3.68 24.62
N ASN A 247 -1.48 -4.23 24.13
CA ASN A 247 -0.27 -3.49 23.81
C ASN A 247 -0.39 -3.01 22.36
N VAL A 248 0.00 -1.79 22.11
CA VAL A 248 0.07 -1.25 20.75
C VAL A 248 1.44 -0.64 20.53
N SER A 249 2.10 -1.07 19.48
CA SER A 249 3.39 -0.54 19.05
C SER A 249 3.38 -0.18 17.57
N THR A 250 4.31 0.67 17.18
CA THR A 250 4.70 0.93 15.80
C THR A 250 6.22 0.97 15.73
N ALA A 251 6.77 0.99 14.53
CA ALA A 251 8.21 1.25 14.33
C ALA A 251 8.38 2.25 13.19
N ILE A 252 9.49 2.99 13.19
CA ILE A 252 9.80 4.01 12.20
C ILE A 252 10.19 3.33 10.86
N ALA A 253 9.20 2.89 10.12
CA ALA A 253 9.35 2.17 8.85
C ALA A 253 9.54 3.15 7.68
N VAL A 254 10.80 3.44 7.35
CA VAL A 254 11.14 4.37 6.25
C VAL A 254 11.01 3.66 4.90
N SER A 255 10.12 4.14 4.05
CA SER A 255 10.03 3.71 2.65
C SER A 255 10.96 4.57 1.77
N PRO A 256 11.63 3.98 0.77
CA PRO A 256 12.44 4.74 -0.18
C PRO A 256 11.64 5.78 -0.97
N GLU A 257 10.37 5.52 -1.27
CA GLU A 257 9.47 6.41 -2.01
C GLU A 257 8.16 6.63 -1.24
N SER A 258 7.60 7.83 -1.36
CA SER A 258 6.29 8.19 -0.80
C SER A 258 5.15 7.65 -1.66
N GLY A 259 4.04 7.22 -1.00
CA GLY A 259 2.89 6.60 -1.64
C GLY A 259 3.13 5.12 -1.94
N ILE A 260 2.12 4.45 -2.49
CA ILE A 260 2.17 3.02 -2.81
C ILE A 260 2.02 2.76 -4.31
N GLY A 261 2.35 1.54 -4.73
CA GLY A 261 2.19 1.10 -6.11
C GLY A 261 0.71 0.93 -6.52
N THR A 262 0.47 0.93 -7.82
CA THR A 262 -0.80 0.59 -8.45
C THR A 262 -0.57 -0.42 -9.57
N VAL A 263 -1.63 -0.90 -10.23
CA VAL A 263 -1.50 -1.79 -11.40
C VAL A 263 -0.67 -1.17 -12.54
N ASN A 264 -0.55 0.16 -12.59
CA ASN A 264 0.15 0.91 -13.63
C ASN A 264 1.43 1.59 -13.15
N THR A 265 1.70 1.61 -11.84
CA THR A 265 2.81 2.36 -11.24
C THR A 265 3.50 1.50 -10.21
N ILE A 266 4.79 1.26 -10.38
CA ILE A 266 5.62 0.59 -9.38
C ILE A 266 6.19 1.67 -8.45
N ARG A 267 6.06 1.43 -7.12
CA ARG A 267 6.70 2.22 -6.08
C ARG A 267 7.61 1.32 -5.25
N ASN A 268 8.78 1.83 -4.94
CA ASN A 268 9.71 1.16 -4.05
C ASN A 268 9.37 1.56 -2.60
N THR A 269 8.63 0.70 -1.91
CA THR A 269 8.23 0.93 -0.51
C THR A 269 8.78 -0.16 0.40
N LYS A 270 8.76 0.06 1.72
CA LYS A 270 9.33 -0.86 2.72
C LYS A 270 8.75 -2.27 2.61
N PHE A 271 7.45 -2.37 2.34
CA PHE A 271 6.70 -3.64 2.28
C PHE A 271 6.12 -3.94 0.89
N GLU A 272 6.52 -3.20 -0.14
CA GLU A 272 6.06 -3.40 -1.53
C GLU A 272 4.54 -3.35 -1.68
N THR A 273 3.86 -2.55 -0.85
CA THR A 273 2.40 -2.47 -0.90
C THR A 273 1.94 -1.86 -2.22
N THR A 274 0.96 -2.51 -2.84
CA THR A 274 0.42 -2.09 -4.13
C THR A 274 -1.05 -2.44 -4.26
N PHE A 275 -1.81 -1.62 -5.01
CA PHE A 275 -3.15 -1.98 -5.46
C PHE A 275 -3.09 -3.05 -6.55
N THR A 276 -3.93 -4.10 -6.42
CA THR A 276 -4.05 -5.19 -7.41
C THR A 276 -5.24 -5.03 -8.34
N GLY A 277 -5.97 -3.94 -8.22
CA GLY A 277 -7.18 -3.59 -8.94
C GLY A 277 -7.72 -2.30 -8.36
N GLU A 278 -9.04 -2.13 -8.35
CA GLU A 278 -9.67 -0.90 -7.85
C GLU A 278 -9.55 -0.75 -6.32
N VAL A 279 -9.65 -1.84 -5.56
CA VAL A 279 -9.72 -1.80 -4.09
C VAL A 279 -8.87 -2.86 -3.37
N GLY A 280 -8.37 -3.87 -4.08
CA GLY A 280 -7.55 -4.93 -3.49
C GLY A 280 -6.11 -4.48 -3.27
N LEU A 281 -5.53 -4.85 -2.14
CA LEU A 281 -4.16 -4.56 -1.76
C LEU A 281 -3.36 -5.85 -1.60
N ARG A 282 -2.05 -5.77 -1.77
CA ARG A 282 -1.10 -6.82 -1.41
C ARG A 282 0.23 -6.17 -1.03
N GLY A 283 1.05 -6.91 -0.29
CA GLY A 283 2.42 -6.52 0.04
C GLY A 283 3.34 -7.74 0.10
N ASN A 284 4.55 -7.55 0.49
CA ASN A 284 5.52 -8.61 0.78
C ASN A 284 5.27 -9.14 2.21
N TYR A 285 4.41 -10.16 2.33
CA TYR A 285 3.95 -10.67 3.63
C TYR A 285 5.12 -11.17 4.50
N SER A 286 6.10 -11.85 3.90
CA SER A 286 7.27 -12.32 4.64
C SER A 286 8.08 -11.16 5.21
N ALA A 287 8.29 -10.10 4.42
CA ALA A 287 8.96 -8.88 4.90
C ALA A 287 8.19 -8.22 6.05
N ILE A 288 6.86 -8.14 5.94
CA ILE A 288 6.00 -7.55 6.99
C ILE A 288 6.12 -8.35 8.30
N PHE A 289 5.99 -9.68 8.24
CA PHE A 289 6.09 -10.51 9.45
C PHE A 289 7.48 -10.45 10.08
N ASN A 290 8.55 -10.57 9.28
CA ASN A 290 9.92 -10.49 9.77
C ASN A 290 10.18 -9.14 10.44
N TYR A 291 9.79 -8.06 9.77
CA TYR A 291 9.97 -6.71 10.31
C TYR A 291 9.18 -6.51 11.62
N ALA A 292 7.91 -6.93 11.66
CA ALA A 292 7.12 -6.83 12.89
C ALA A 292 7.77 -7.58 14.05
N MET A 293 8.35 -8.77 13.83
CA MET A 293 9.03 -9.55 14.86
C MET A 293 10.39 -8.95 15.25
N GLU A 294 11.05 -8.21 14.37
CA GLU A 294 12.32 -7.55 14.66
C GLU A 294 12.15 -6.29 15.51
N VAL A 295 11.07 -5.53 15.26
CA VAL A 295 10.88 -4.17 15.79
C VAL A 295 9.70 -4.06 16.75
N SER A 296 9.18 -5.15 17.30
CA SER A 296 8.06 -5.12 18.24
C SER A 296 8.12 -6.31 19.22
N PRO A 297 7.27 -6.35 20.27
CA PRO A 297 7.19 -7.48 21.19
C PRO A 297 6.61 -8.78 20.58
N VAL A 298 6.37 -8.82 19.28
CA VAL A 298 5.87 -10.01 18.58
C VAL A 298 7.03 -10.93 18.24
N ASP A 299 6.82 -12.24 18.47
CA ASP A 299 7.76 -13.31 18.09
C ASP A 299 7.00 -14.55 17.56
N GLU A 300 7.71 -15.59 17.13
CA GLU A 300 7.12 -16.83 16.63
C GLU A 300 6.14 -17.50 17.61
N SER A 301 6.27 -17.26 18.92
CA SER A 301 5.45 -17.90 19.95
C SER A 301 4.10 -17.22 20.16
N ASN A 302 4.00 -15.93 19.82
CA ASN A 302 2.80 -15.12 20.03
C ASN A 302 2.22 -14.51 18.73
N LEU A 303 2.87 -14.70 17.58
CA LEU A 303 2.45 -14.15 16.29
C LEU A 303 0.99 -14.47 15.95
N ASN A 304 0.56 -15.71 16.23
CA ASN A 304 -0.79 -16.18 15.98
C ASN A 304 -1.86 -15.62 16.94
N GLN A 305 -1.45 -14.90 17.97
CA GLN A 305 -2.31 -14.18 18.93
C GLN A 305 -2.17 -12.66 18.79
N SER A 306 -1.33 -12.21 17.87
CA SER A 306 -1.07 -10.81 17.54
C SER A 306 -1.77 -10.40 16.25
N LEU A 307 -1.92 -9.11 16.03
CA LEU A 307 -2.39 -8.58 14.75
C LEU A 307 -1.41 -7.54 14.22
N ILE A 308 -1.03 -7.68 12.97
CA ILE A 308 -0.25 -6.67 12.24
C ILE A 308 -1.21 -5.88 11.34
N VAL A 309 -1.21 -4.57 11.49
CA VAL A 309 -1.97 -3.63 10.67
C VAL A 309 -0.99 -2.83 9.82
N VAL A 310 -1.05 -3.02 8.52
CA VAL A 310 -0.29 -2.20 7.57
C VAL A 310 -1.16 -1.05 7.09
N THR A 311 -0.67 0.17 7.26
CA THR A 311 -1.33 1.39 6.80
C THR A 311 -0.60 1.93 5.58
N PRO A 312 -1.10 1.66 4.35
CA PRO A 312 -0.55 2.22 3.13
C PRO A 312 -0.76 3.73 3.08
N ASN A 313 0.27 4.49 2.68
CA ASN A 313 0.21 5.94 2.51
C ASN A 313 -0.54 6.30 1.22
N THR A 314 -1.86 6.15 1.24
CA THR A 314 -2.78 6.53 0.18
C THR A 314 -4.13 6.87 0.75
N ILE A 315 -4.81 7.83 0.12
CA ILE A 315 -6.19 8.24 0.45
C ILE A 315 -7.25 7.46 -0.33
N ASP A 316 -6.83 6.59 -1.24
CA ASP A 316 -7.74 5.79 -2.03
C ASP A 316 -8.44 4.73 -1.17
N TYR A 317 -9.70 4.47 -1.49
CA TYR A 317 -10.48 3.42 -0.84
C TYR A 317 -9.97 2.04 -1.22
N GLY A 318 -9.83 1.18 -0.23
CA GLY A 318 -9.46 -0.22 -0.37
C GLY A 318 -9.32 -0.85 1.01
N GLY A 319 -9.01 -2.11 1.04
CA GLY A 319 -8.75 -2.85 2.27
C GLY A 319 -8.77 -4.34 1.98
N ILE A 320 -7.98 -5.09 2.72
CA ILE A 320 -8.00 -6.55 2.68
C ILE A 320 -7.29 -7.10 3.91
N THR A 321 -7.78 -8.22 4.40
CA THR A 321 -7.11 -8.99 5.44
C THR A 321 -6.59 -10.31 4.89
N GLU A 322 -5.32 -10.58 5.14
CA GLU A 322 -4.67 -11.85 4.84
C GLU A 322 -4.55 -12.63 6.16
N MET A 323 -5.09 -13.84 6.18
CA MET A 323 -5.13 -14.70 7.38
C MET A 323 -4.45 -16.04 7.08
N TRP A 324 -3.79 -16.60 8.09
CA TRP A 324 -3.18 -17.94 8.03
C TRP A 324 -3.93 -18.89 8.98
N THR A 325 -3.99 -20.17 8.62
CA THR A 325 -4.74 -21.15 9.40
C THR A 325 -4.16 -21.43 10.79
N ASP A 326 -2.96 -20.92 11.11
CA ASP A 326 -2.42 -20.90 12.48
C ASP A 326 -2.97 -19.78 13.36
N GLY A 327 -3.68 -18.80 12.78
CA GLY A 327 -4.26 -17.64 13.47
C GLY A 327 -3.58 -16.30 13.13
N SER A 328 -2.38 -16.31 12.57
CA SER A 328 -1.66 -15.09 12.16
C SER A 328 -2.46 -14.28 11.13
N ALA A 329 -2.32 -12.97 11.15
CA ALA A 329 -3.01 -12.09 10.19
C ALA A 329 -2.26 -10.78 9.93
N ILE A 330 -2.43 -10.27 8.70
CA ILE A 330 -2.07 -8.92 8.29
C ILE A 330 -3.33 -8.23 7.74
N ALA A 331 -3.66 -7.07 8.27
CA ALA A 331 -4.75 -6.23 7.75
C ALA A 331 -4.18 -4.99 7.06
N PHE A 332 -4.47 -4.81 5.78
CA PHE A 332 -4.10 -3.61 5.02
C PHE A 332 -5.25 -2.60 5.11
N CYS A 333 -4.99 -1.47 5.77
CA CYS A 333 -5.96 -0.44 6.09
C CYS A 333 -5.48 0.94 5.62
N PRO A 334 -5.77 1.35 4.38
CA PRO A 334 -5.37 2.66 3.85
C PRO A 334 -6.12 3.81 4.50
N LEU A 335 -5.67 5.05 4.22
CA LEU A 335 -6.15 6.30 4.80
C LEU A 335 -7.33 6.89 3.99
N SER A 336 -8.26 6.08 3.55
CA SER A 336 -9.37 6.53 2.70
C SER A 336 -10.03 7.81 3.21
N GLU A 337 -10.16 8.79 2.33
CA GLU A 337 -10.91 10.04 2.54
C GLU A 337 -12.36 9.96 2.03
N ASP A 338 -12.82 8.79 1.66
CA ASP A 338 -14.22 8.58 1.32
C ASP A 338 -15.14 8.93 2.50
N SER A 339 -16.40 9.24 2.21
CA SER A 339 -17.37 9.51 3.26
C SER A 339 -17.72 8.23 4.03
N TYR A 340 -18.01 8.38 5.34
CA TYR A 340 -18.51 7.31 6.20
C TYR A 340 -19.63 6.51 5.52
N PRO A 341 -19.62 5.21 5.57
CA PRO A 341 -18.75 4.32 6.36
C PRO A 341 -17.52 3.77 5.60
N TYR A 342 -17.16 4.35 4.46
CA TYR A 342 -16.04 3.90 3.60
C TYR A 342 -14.75 4.69 3.86
N ASP A 343 -14.72 5.45 4.94
CA ASP A 343 -13.56 6.18 5.45
C ASP A 343 -12.54 5.23 6.10
N ALA A 344 -11.36 5.76 6.43
CA ALA A 344 -10.30 4.99 7.07
C ALA A 344 -10.75 4.29 8.37
N ARG A 345 -11.73 4.87 9.11
CA ARG A 345 -12.31 4.26 10.31
C ARG A 345 -13.12 3.00 9.97
N GLY A 346 -14.05 3.09 9.01
CA GLY A 346 -14.85 1.94 8.59
C GLY A 346 -13.98 0.81 8.07
N ILE A 347 -12.92 1.14 7.31
CA ILE A 347 -11.97 0.14 6.79
C ILE A 347 -11.24 -0.57 7.92
N ILE A 348 -10.62 0.14 8.86
CA ILE A 348 -9.82 -0.50 9.91
C ILE A 348 -10.69 -1.32 10.88
N GLN A 349 -11.91 -0.86 11.17
CA GLN A 349 -12.85 -1.62 11.98
C GLN A 349 -13.27 -2.91 11.27
N HIS A 350 -13.54 -2.88 9.96
CA HIS A 350 -13.89 -4.06 9.18
C HIS A 350 -12.70 -5.02 9.01
N GLU A 351 -11.59 -4.53 8.47
CA GLU A 351 -10.45 -5.37 8.11
C GLU A 351 -9.67 -5.82 9.35
N ALA A 352 -9.15 -4.88 10.14
CA ALA A 352 -8.31 -5.22 11.28
C ALA A 352 -9.12 -5.76 12.45
N GLY A 353 -10.21 -5.07 12.83
CA GLY A 353 -11.05 -5.47 13.96
C GLY A 353 -11.91 -6.68 13.65
N GLY A 354 -12.59 -6.69 12.52
CA GLY A 354 -13.51 -7.77 12.13
C GLY A 354 -12.79 -9.04 11.69
N HIS A 355 -12.06 -8.95 10.57
CA HIS A 355 -11.37 -10.12 10.02
C HIS A 355 -10.08 -10.44 10.77
N GLY A 356 -9.20 -9.46 10.93
CA GLY A 356 -7.85 -9.66 11.44
C GLY A 356 -7.82 -10.22 12.85
N PHE A 357 -8.42 -9.53 13.79
CA PHE A 357 -8.48 -9.95 15.19
C PHE A 357 -9.74 -10.80 15.49
N GLY A 358 -10.92 -10.30 15.12
CA GLY A 358 -12.20 -10.95 15.42
C GLY A 358 -12.43 -12.29 14.72
N LYS A 359 -11.72 -12.55 13.61
CA LYS A 359 -11.89 -13.73 12.75
C LYS A 359 -13.34 -13.88 12.29
N LEU A 360 -14.02 -12.76 12.05
CA LEU A 360 -15.40 -12.70 11.58
C LEU A 360 -15.45 -12.88 10.06
N GLY A 361 -16.54 -13.42 9.56
CA GLY A 361 -16.82 -13.52 8.13
C GLY A 361 -17.62 -12.33 7.63
N ASP A 362 -17.54 -12.06 6.33
CA ASP A 362 -18.32 -11.03 5.65
C ASP A 362 -19.83 -11.32 5.70
N GLU A 363 -20.63 -10.32 6.04
CA GLU A 363 -22.09 -10.43 6.09
C GLU A 363 -22.79 -9.81 4.87
N TYR A 364 -22.04 -9.17 3.97
CA TYR A 364 -22.59 -8.58 2.75
C TYR A 364 -22.87 -9.61 1.64
N ILE A 365 -23.64 -9.18 0.64
CA ILE A 365 -24.15 -10.02 -0.45
C ILE A 365 -23.73 -9.43 -1.78
N TYR A 366 -23.06 -10.24 -2.63
CA TYR A 366 -22.78 -9.90 -4.04
C TYR A 366 -23.59 -10.74 -5.01
N HIS A 367 -23.74 -12.04 -4.71
CA HIS A 367 -24.33 -13.00 -5.60
C HIS A 367 -25.78 -13.27 -5.23
N ASN A 368 -26.71 -13.10 -6.14
CA ASN A 368 -28.10 -13.50 -5.94
C ASN A 368 -28.28 -15.02 -6.16
N ALA A 369 -27.45 -15.82 -5.47
CA ALA A 369 -27.38 -17.27 -5.62
C ALA A 369 -27.24 -17.94 -4.27
N PHE A 370 -27.47 -19.25 -4.23
CA PHE A 370 -27.07 -20.10 -3.09
C PHE A 370 -25.57 -20.27 -3.09
N ILE A 371 -24.99 -20.38 -1.89
CA ILE A 371 -23.55 -20.60 -1.72
C ILE A 371 -23.06 -21.86 -2.42
N ASP A 372 -23.89 -22.91 -2.53
CA ASP A 372 -23.54 -24.19 -3.16
C ASP A 372 -23.63 -24.13 -4.71
N PHE A 373 -24.26 -23.11 -5.28
CA PHE A 373 -24.55 -22.99 -6.71
C PHE A 373 -24.03 -21.67 -7.31
N CYS A 374 -22.97 -21.14 -6.75
CA CYS A 374 -22.35 -19.94 -7.27
C CYS A 374 -21.69 -20.23 -8.63
N ASP A 375 -22.06 -19.46 -9.66
CA ASP A 375 -21.47 -19.55 -11.03
C ASP A 375 -20.06 -18.91 -11.11
N CYS A 376 -19.52 -18.47 -9.97
CA CYS A 376 -18.18 -17.90 -9.96
C CYS A 376 -17.12 -18.98 -10.21
N THR A 377 -16.10 -18.67 -10.99
CA THR A 377 -14.99 -19.57 -11.32
C THR A 377 -14.11 -19.95 -10.10
N CYS A 378 -14.43 -19.40 -8.93
CA CYS A 378 -13.74 -19.60 -7.65
C CYS A 378 -14.60 -20.39 -6.65
N CYS A 379 -15.52 -21.26 -7.08
CA CYS A 379 -16.54 -21.93 -6.24
C CYS A 379 -15.99 -22.94 -5.23
N GLU A 380 -15.11 -22.49 -4.35
CA GLU A 380 -14.75 -23.22 -3.14
C GLU A 380 -15.32 -22.55 -1.87
N HIS A 381 -16.33 -21.67 -2.00
CA HIS A 381 -16.82 -20.86 -0.88
C HIS A 381 -17.33 -21.71 0.30
N VAL A 382 -18.05 -22.81 0.04
CA VAL A 382 -18.45 -23.73 1.12
C VAL A 382 -17.26 -24.38 1.78
N PHE A 383 -16.25 -24.74 0.98
CA PHE A 383 -15.02 -25.34 1.50
C PHE A 383 -14.23 -24.36 2.36
N GLU A 384 -14.04 -23.13 1.89
CA GLU A 384 -13.40 -22.04 2.65
C GLU A 384 -14.16 -21.75 3.94
N PHE A 385 -15.48 -21.65 3.86
CA PHE A 385 -16.34 -21.47 5.02
C PHE A 385 -16.15 -22.59 6.07
N ASN A 386 -16.13 -23.84 5.62
CA ASN A 386 -15.94 -24.99 6.51
C ASN A 386 -14.54 -25.03 7.13
N ILE A 387 -13.48 -24.61 6.39
CA ILE A 387 -12.14 -24.45 6.97
C ILE A 387 -12.20 -23.41 8.09
N ALA A 388 -12.75 -22.22 7.84
CA ALA A 388 -12.87 -21.18 8.85
C ALA A 388 -13.64 -21.66 10.09
N LYS A 389 -14.78 -22.34 9.90
CA LYS A 389 -15.56 -22.92 11.02
C LYS A 389 -14.77 -23.97 11.80
N SER A 390 -13.97 -24.79 11.14
CA SER A 390 -13.12 -25.79 11.82
C SER A 390 -12.03 -25.18 12.70
N LEU A 391 -11.67 -23.91 12.45
CA LEU A 391 -10.73 -23.13 13.24
C LEU A 391 -11.40 -22.29 14.35
N GLY A 392 -12.73 -22.39 14.52
CA GLY A 392 -13.48 -21.54 15.45
C GLY A 392 -13.63 -20.10 14.96
N TRP A 393 -13.57 -19.89 13.64
CA TRP A 393 -13.77 -18.59 13.00
C TRP A 393 -15.20 -18.46 12.45
N TYR A 394 -15.57 -17.25 12.00
CA TYR A 394 -16.85 -16.94 11.37
C TYR A 394 -18.06 -17.27 12.26
N GLU A 395 -17.92 -17.06 13.61
CA GLU A 395 -19.00 -17.26 14.57
C GLU A 395 -20.25 -16.41 14.26
N ASN A 396 -20.08 -15.31 13.52
CA ASN A 396 -21.15 -14.43 13.06
C ASN A 396 -21.96 -14.98 11.87
N LEU A 397 -21.55 -16.12 11.29
CA LEU A 397 -22.20 -16.73 10.13
C LEU A 397 -22.57 -18.19 10.36
N SER A 398 -23.61 -18.67 9.66
CA SER A 398 -24.07 -20.06 9.67
C SER A 398 -24.52 -20.52 8.29
N LEU A 399 -24.31 -21.80 7.95
CA LEU A 399 -24.91 -22.45 6.77
C LEU A 399 -26.29 -23.05 7.04
N THR A 400 -26.84 -22.88 8.26
CA THR A 400 -28.20 -23.30 8.61
C THR A 400 -28.98 -22.14 9.21
N GLY A 401 -30.25 -22.00 8.84
CA GLY A 401 -31.17 -21.05 9.42
C GLY A 401 -32.01 -21.66 10.57
N LYS A 402 -31.58 -22.78 11.11
CA LYS A 402 -32.32 -23.40 12.22
C LYS A 402 -31.95 -22.75 13.55
N MET A 403 -32.95 -22.22 14.23
CA MET A 403 -32.82 -21.40 15.44
C MET A 403 -31.99 -22.05 16.57
N HIS A 404 -32.01 -23.35 16.69
CA HIS A 404 -31.24 -24.08 17.71
C HIS A 404 -29.85 -24.55 17.25
N GLU A 405 -29.51 -24.35 15.97
CA GLU A 405 -28.26 -24.80 15.39
C GLU A 405 -27.28 -23.63 15.05
N VAL A 406 -27.79 -22.40 15.02
CA VAL A 406 -26.94 -21.23 14.75
C VAL A 406 -26.02 -20.90 15.93
N PRO A 407 -24.82 -20.41 15.73
CA PRO A 407 -23.87 -20.06 16.80
C PRO A 407 -24.46 -19.11 17.86
N TRP A 408 -25.35 -18.21 17.44
CA TRP A 408 -26.01 -17.21 18.28
C TRP A 408 -27.36 -17.66 18.85
N SER A 409 -27.66 -18.97 18.86
CA SER A 409 -28.92 -19.53 19.39
C SER A 409 -29.21 -19.04 20.82
N HIS A 410 -28.21 -19.02 21.69
CA HIS A 410 -28.33 -18.55 23.06
C HIS A 410 -28.73 -17.07 23.18
N LEU A 411 -28.33 -16.22 22.22
CA LEU A 411 -28.75 -14.82 22.20
C LEU A 411 -30.19 -14.64 21.72
N ILE A 412 -30.69 -15.50 20.81
CA ILE A 412 -32.09 -15.47 20.36
C ILE A 412 -33.05 -15.71 21.54
N PHE A 413 -32.66 -16.59 22.44
CA PHE A 413 -33.49 -16.98 23.59
C PHE A 413 -33.20 -16.18 24.86
N ASP A 414 -32.28 -15.20 24.81
CA ASP A 414 -32.01 -14.31 25.93
C ASP A 414 -32.82 -13.02 25.79
N ASP A 415 -33.64 -12.71 26.79
CA ASP A 415 -34.53 -11.53 26.78
C ASP A 415 -33.77 -10.20 26.59
N ARG A 416 -32.46 -10.18 26.88
CA ARG A 416 -31.58 -9.00 26.72
C ARG A 416 -31.19 -8.72 25.28
N TYR A 417 -31.34 -9.72 24.39
CA TYR A 417 -30.91 -9.64 22.97
C TYR A 417 -32.02 -9.96 21.97
N SER A 418 -33.12 -10.59 22.41
CA SER A 418 -34.21 -11.06 21.55
C SER A 418 -34.93 -9.95 20.77
N ASP A 419 -34.69 -8.69 21.09
CA ASP A 419 -35.23 -7.54 20.38
C ASP A 419 -34.48 -7.22 19.08
N VAL A 420 -33.24 -7.70 18.94
CA VAL A 420 -32.33 -7.37 17.79
C VAL A 420 -31.78 -8.62 17.10
N VAL A 421 -31.57 -9.71 17.85
CA VAL A 421 -30.98 -10.95 17.34
C VAL A 421 -32.05 -11.88 16.83
N ASP A 422 -31.92 -12.29 15.56
CA ASP A 422 -32.81 -13.24 14.90
C ASP A 422 -32.02 -14.03 13.85
N ILE A 423 -32.65 -14.52 12.82
CA ILE A 423 -32.03 -15.23 11.70
C ILE A 423 -32.33 -14.49 10.41
N TYR A 424 -31.29 -13.93 9.81
CA TYR A 424 -31.39 -13.21 8.55
C TYR A 424 -30.62 -13.97 7.48
N GLU A 425 -31.30 -14.35 6.39
CA GLU A 425 -30.65 -15.00 5.26
C GLU A 425 -29.83 -14.00 4.46
N GLY A 426 -28.64 -14.42 4.05
CA GLY A 426 -27.66 -13.65 3.28
C GLY A 426 -26.39 -13.38 4.09
N GLY A 427 -25.24 -13.54 3.45
CA GLY A 427 -23.90 -13.37 4.00
C GLY A 427 -22.88 -14.13 3.18
N PHE A 428 -21.62 -13.99 3.52
CA PHE A 428 -20.49 -14.59 2.80
C PHE A 428 -20.60 -14.41 1.27
N LYS A 429 -20.98 -13.20 0.87
CA LYS A 429 -21.25 -12.79 -0.53
C LYS A 429 -22.48 -13.39 -1.19
N HIS A 430 -23.26 -14.26 -0.53
CA HIS A 430 -24.38 -14.97 -1.11
C HIS A 430 -25.72 -14.55 -0.50
N ALA A 431 -26.73 -14.38 -1.35
CA ALA A 431 -28.08 -14.03 -0.90
C ALA A 431 -28.80 -15.17 -0.19
N ARG A 432 -28.37 -16.43 -0.44
CA ARG A 432 -29.06 -17.63 0.06
C ARG A 432 -28.10 -18.68 0.58
N GLY A 433 -28.57 -19.45 1.56
CA GLY A 433 -27.83 -20.56 2.15
C GLY A 433 -26.78 -20.16 3.19
N VAL A 434 -26.64 -18.87 3.46
CA VAL A 434 -25.83 -18.33 4.55
C VAL A 434 -26.72 -17.44 5.41
N PHE A 435 -26.52 -17.48 6.72
CA PHE A 435 -27.34 -16.76 7.68
C PHE A 435 -26.48 -15.97 8.64
N ARG A 436 -27.00 -14.82 9.12
CA ARG A 436 -26.41 -13.91 10.09
C ARG A 436 -27.40 -13.52 11.17
N SER A 437 -26.92 -12.95 12.26
CA SER A 437 -27.74 -12.70 13.47
C SER A 437 -28.53 -11.40 13.46
N GLU A 438 -28.09 -10.39 12.72
CA GLU A 438 -28.71 -9.07 12.65
C GLU A 438 -28.68 -8.54 11.21
N GLN A 439 -29.51 -7.51 10.93
CA GLN A 439 -29.60 -6.94 9.59
C GLN A 439 -28.35 -6.15 9.20
N ASN A 440 -27.80 -5.40 10.16
CA ASN A 440 -26.69 -4.50 9.95
C ASN A 440 -25.53 -4.81 10.89
N SER A 441 -24.32 -4.65 10.42
CA SER A 441 -23.10 -4.71 11.23
C SER A 441 -21.92 -4.13 10.46
N CYS A 442 -20.80 -3.93 11.14
CA CYS A 442 -19.53 -3.57 10.52
C CYS A 442 -19.15 -4.56 9.39
N MET A 443 -19.38 -5.86 9.60
CA MET A 443 -19.08 -6.92 8.62
C MET A 443 -20.03 -6.96 7.42
N ASN A 444 -21.10 -6.15 7.44
CA ASN A 444 -22.05 -6.03 6.34
C ASN A 444 -21.86 -4.74 5.54
N ASN A 445 -21.65 -3.62 6.20
CA ASN A 445 -21.67 -2.30 5.54
C ASN A 445 -20.73 -1.26 6.17
N ASN A 446 -19.68 -1.69 6.85
CA ASN A 446 -18.63 -0.86 7.47
C ASN A 446 -19.11 0.16 8.51
N ILE A 447 -20.34 0.07 8.99
CA ILE A 447 -20.81 0.95 10.08
C ILE A 447 -20.06 0.64 11.37
N SER A 448 -19.89 1.64 12.23
CA SER A 448 -19.20 1.48 13.53
C SER A 448 -20.06 0.73 14.55
N TYR A 449 -20.42 -0.52 14.23
CA TYR A 449 -21.25 -1.40 15.03
C TYR A 449 -21.02 -2.87 14.67
N TYR A 450 -20.53 -3.69 15.60
CA TYR A 450 -20.57 -5.13 15.47
C TYR A 450 -21.89 -5.67 16.04
N ASN A 451 -22.51 -6.64 15.38
CA ASN A 451 -23.68 -7.33 15.94
C ASN A 451 -23.32 -8.13 17.19
N ALA A 452 -24.32 -8.58 17.96
CA ALA A 452 -24.14 -9.17 19.28
C ALA A 452 -23.20 -10.38 19.28
N ILE A 453 -23.37 -11.31 18.33
CA ILE A 453 -22.51 -12.49 18.23
C ILE A 453 -21.08 -12.13 17.85
N SER A 454 -20.89 -11.12 16.99
CA SER A 454 -19.56 -10.62 16.63
C SER A 454 -18.84 -10.04 17.84
N ARG A 455 -19.54 -9.23 18.66
CA ARG A 455 -18.96 -8.67 19.90
C ARG A 455 -18.61 -9.79 20.88
N GLU A 456 -19.48 -10.78 21.03
CA GLU A 456 -19.22 -11.93 21.89
C GLU A 456 -18.01 -12.73 21.43
N ALA A 457 -17.89 -13.01 20.13
CA ALA A 457 -16.75 -13.73 19.54
C ALA A 457 -15.43 -12.98 19.75
N ILE A 458 -15.43 -11.66 19.57
CA ILE A 458 -14.27 -10.79 19.84
C ILE A 458 -13.89 -10.87 21.33
N VAL A 459 -14.86 -10.75 22.25
CA VAL A 459 -14.57 -10.79 23.70
C VAL A 459 -14.07 -12.16 24.13
N LYS A 460 -14.61 -13.26 23.60
CA LYS A 460 -14.08 -14.61 23.84
C LYS A 460 -12.61 -14.70 23.48
N ARG A 461 -12.21 -14.15 22.32
CA ARG A 461 -10.82 -14.15 21.85
C ARG A 461 -9.93 -13.25 22.70
N ILE A 462 -10.42 -12.08 23.10
CA ILE A 462 -9.68 -11.20 24.03
C ILE A 462 -9.41 -11.95 25.35
N MET A 463 -10.41 -12.59 25.94
CA MET A 463 -10.23 -13.34 27.18
C MET A 463 -9.24 -14.50 27.02
N GLU A 464 -9.36 -15.26 25.95
CA GLU A 464 -8.45 -16.36 25.63
C GLU A 464 -6.99 -15.87 25.54
N TYR A 465 -6.74 -14.85 24.72
CA TYR A 465 -5.39 -14.33 24.49
C TYR A 465 -4.83 -13.59 25.72
N ALA A 466 -5.68 -12.94 26.48
CA ALA A 466 -5.31 -12.33 27.76
C ALA A 466 -5.04 -13.36 28.87
N GLY A 467 -5.36 -14.65 28.64
CA GLY A 467 -5.23 -15.70 29.64
C GLY A 467 -6.27 -15.64 30.75
N GLU A 468 -7.43 -15.03 30.48
CA GLU A 468 -8.58 -14.93 31.38
C GLU A 468 -9.73 -15.85 30.93
N SER A 469 -10.60 -16.21 31.88
CA SER A 469 -11.77 -17.05 31.60
C SER A 469 -12.92 -16.20 31.08
N TYR A 470 -13.47 -16.58 29.92
CA TYR A 470 -14.71 -16.01 29.43
C TYR A 470 -15.91 -16.38 30.30
N SER A 471 -16.86 -15.46 30.48
CA SER A 471 -18.16 -15.67 31.11
C SER A 471 -19.22 -14.89 30.35
N PHE A 472 -20.30 -15.56 29.95
CA PHE A 472 -21.42 -14.94 29.24
C PHE A 472 -22.05 -13.80 30.07
N GLU A 473 -22.28 -14.01 31.36
CA GLU A 473 -22.86 -12.97 32.21
C GLU A 473 -21.98 -11.74 32.34
N LYS A 474 -20.64 -11.92 32.46
CA LYS A 474 -19.71 -10.80 32.45
C LYS A 474 -19.65 -10.09 31.08
N PHE A 475 -19.78 -10.85 30.00
CA PHE A 475 -19.91 -10.24 28.67
C PHE A 475 -21.14 -9.35 28.62
N VAL A 476 -22.31 -9.85 29.02
CA VAL A 476 -23.56 -9.08 28.99
C VAL A 476 -23.52 -7.85 29.90
N GLU A 477 -22.92 -7.97 31.09
CA GLU A 477 -22.73 -6.82 32.00
C GLU A 477 -21.90 -5.69 31.38
N ASN A 478 -20.95 -6.03 30.53
CA ASN A 478 -20.02 -5.07 29.89
C ASN A 478 -20.40 -4.73 28.44
N ASP A 479 -21.39 -5.43 27.85
CA ASP A 479 -21.78 -5.23 26.45
C ASP A 479 -22.50 -3.90 26.26
N LYS A 480 -21.78 -2.93 25.71
CA LYS A 480 -22.34 -1.62 25.38
C LYS A 480 -22.86 -1.65 23.95
N ARG A 481 -24.16 -1.90 23.82
CA ARG A 481 -24.82 -1.83 22.52
C ARG A 481 -25.03 -0.37 22.12
N ASP A 482 -24.58 -0.01 20.92
CA ASP A 482 -25.05 1.21 20.30
C ASP A 482 -26.46 0.98 19.73
N VAL A 483 -27.47 1.27 20.54
CA VAL A 483 -28.89 1.06 20.20
C VAL A 483 -29.29 1.88 18.96
N VAL A 484 -28.69 3.02 18.71
CA VAL A 484 -28.98 3.84 17.53
C VAL A 484 -28.49 3.14 16.26
N ASN A 485 -27.31 2.56 16.29
CA ASN A 485 -26.75 1.82 15.15
C ASN A 485 -27.39 0.41 15.00
N SER A 486 -27.73 -0.29 16.10
CA SER A 486 -28.45 -1.55 16.04
C SER A 486 -29.86 -1.39 15.49
N LEU A 487 -30.52 -0.27 15.81
CA LEU A 487 -31.86 0.10 15.36
C LEU A 487 -31.81 1.03 14.13
N SER A 488 -30.66 1.41 13.63
CA SER A 488 -30.58 2.20 12.40
C SER A 488 -31.26 1.39 11.31
N ARG A 489 -32.54 1.58 11.32
CA ARG A 489 -33.48 1.19 10.31
C ARG A 489 -33.12 1.97 9.06
N SER A 490 -32.05 1.62 8.41
CA SER A 490 -32.13 1.78 6.98
C SER A 490 -33.25 0.83 6.57
N ALA A 491 -34.46 1.35 6.56
CA ALA A 491 -35.60 0.76 5.87
C ALA A 491 -35.31 0.62 4.38
N GLU A 492 -34.11 0.79 3.98
CA GLU A 492 -33.53 0.58 2.69
C GLU A 492 -32.92 -0.81 2.68
N ARG A 493 -33.76 -1.73 2.22
CA ARG A 493 -33.51 -3.04 1.61
C ARG A 493 -32.19 -3.71 2.06
N PRO A 494 -32.24 -5.00 2.45
CA PRO A 494 -31.09 -5.87 2.38
C PRO A 494 -30.75 -6.05 0.91
N GLY A 495 -30.05 -5.17 0.35
CA GLY A 495 -29.75 -5.08 -1.06
C GLY A 495 -28.51 -4.30 -1.23
N VAL A 496 -27.44 -5.03 -1.43
CA VAL A 496 -26.38 -4.61 -2.32
C VAL A 496 -26.04 -3.11 -2.18
N THR A 497 -25.43 -2.75 -1.09
CA THR A 497 -24.66 -1.52 -1.04
C THR A 497 -23.20 -1.92 -1.10
N VAL A 498 -22.81 -2.35 -2.26
CA VAL A 498 -21.40 -2.59 -2.50
C VAL A 498 -20.94 -1.56 -3.49
N ARG A 499 -20.13 -0.63 -3.05
CA ARG A 499 -19.15 -0.01 -3.91
C ARG A 499 -18.22 -1.16 -4.34
N GLY A 500 -18.16 -1.40 -5.65
CA GLY A 500 -17.49 -2.46 -6.36
C GLY A 500 -16.43 -3.25 -5.59
N ASN A 501 -16.35 -4.52 -5.86
CA ASN A 501 -15.27 -5.43 -5.51
C ASN A 501 -14.60 -5.24 -4.15
N GLN A 502 -15.33 -5.38 -3.04
CA GLN A 502 -14.67 -5.68 -1.77
C GLN A 502 -14.09 -7.09 -1.89
N TYR A 503 -12.81 -7.23 -1.58
CA TYR A 503 -12.17 -8.52 -1.54
C TYR A 503 -12.39 -9.13 -0.16
N ALA A 504 -12.94 -10.34 -0.11
CA ALA A 504 -12.98 -11.08 1.13
C ALA A 504 -11.57 -11.38 1.64
N PRO A 505 -11.43 -11.55 2.96
CA PRO A 505 -10.17 -11.97 3.55
C PRO A 505 -9.68 -13.26 2.90
N ARG A 506 -8.38 -13.35 2.67
CA ARG A 506 -7.78 -14.57 2.13
C ARG A 506 -7.27 -15.45 3.26
N ILE A 507 -7.54 -16.76 3.15
CA ILE A 507 -7.09 -17.75 4.14
C ILE A 507 -5.97 -18.58 3.54
N HIS A 508 -4.76 -18.39 4.05
CA HIS A 508 -3.57 -19.17 3.68
C HIS A 508 -3.42 -20.39 4.55
N LYS A 509 -3.01 -21.53 3.96
CA LYS A 509 -2.78 -22.76 4.72
C LYS A 509 -1.43 -22.71 5.45
N GLY A 510 -1.41 -23.16 6.70
CA GLY A 510 -0.20 -23.24 7.50
C GLY A 510 0.14 -21.96 8.23
N LYS A 511 1.42 -21.78 8.47
CA LYS A 511 2.03 -20.57 9.06
C LYS A 511 2.54 -19.66 7.96
N PRO A 512 2.71 -18.35 8.23
CA PRO A 512 3.39 -17.46 7.30
C PRO A 512 4.81 -17.93 7.00
N ASP A 513 5.26 -17.70 5.77
CA ASP A 513 6.67 -17.89 5.40
C ASP A 513 7.50 -16.78 6.05
N ILE A 514 8.23 -17.13 7.08
CA ILE A 514 9.16 -16.26 7.79
C ILE A 514 10.55 -16.53 7.21
N LEU A 515 11.19 -15.52 6.65
CA LEU A 515 12.56 -15.64 6.16
C LEU A 515 13.49 -15.85 7.38
N LYS A 516 14.26 -16.95 7.37
CA LYS A 516 15.24 -17.24 8.41
C LYS A 516 16.55 -16.52 8.13
#